data_cf6c780c779d3bf38c8c896d9857db96
#
_entry.id   cf6c780c779d3bf38c8c896d9857db96
#
_cell.length_a   1.000
_cell.length_b   1.000
_cell.length_c   1.000
_cell.angle_alpha   90.00
_cell.angle_beta   90.00
_cell.angle_gamma   90.00
#
_symmetry.space_group_name_H-M   'P 1'
#
loop_
_entity.id
_entity.type
_entity.pdbx_description
1 polymer ?
#
loop_
_entity_poly.entity_id
_entity_poly.type
_entity_poly.pdbx_seq_one_letter_code
_entity_poly.pdbx_strand_id
1 'polypeptide(L)'
;MTDGGSSIPEVQALLRVLATGRDVAELGTAFGEGAAALAETARSVVTVELDPGRAAIAAARLAGLANVEALAGDWRAALRGRGPFGLVFADGGGYAWEDILALLEPGGFLVKDDLTPGRPVAGDPVREFLLRDPRLAAVEILTTPRSAAIVAVMTS
;
A
#
# COMPACT_ATOMS: atom_id res chain seq x y z
N MET A 1 15.09 12.34 -9.41
CA MET A 1 15.29 11.03 -8.76
C MET A 1 14.54 11.07 -7.44
N THR A 2 13.41 10.44 -7.37
CA THR A 2 12.78 10.20 -6.08
C THR A 2 13.66 9.19 -5.37
N ASP A 3 14.19 9.54 -4.23
CA ASP A 3 14.80 8.58 -3.31
C ASP A 3 13.78 7.46 -3.11
N GLY A 4 14.05 6.29 -3.69
CA GLY A 4 13.08 5.21 -3.80
C GLY A 4 12.49 4.82 -2.44
N GLY A 5 11.43 5.48 -2.05
CA GLY A 5 10.85 5.16 -0.79
C GLY A 5 9.79 6.10 -0.23
N SER A 6 9.54 7.25 -0.83
CA SER A 6 8.52 8.17 -0.31
C SER A 6 7.34 8.29 -1.28
N SER A 7 6.12 8.09 -0.76
CA SER A 7 4.93 8.38 -1.54
C SER A 7 4.80 9.88 -1.80
N ILE A 8 4.42 10.24 -3.01
CA ILE A 8 4.23 11.64 -3.41
C ILE A 8 2.96 12.23 -2.79
N PRO A 9 2.84 13.57 -2.70
CA PRO A 9 1.69 14.23 -2.06
C PRO A 9 0.33 13.82 -2.63
N GLU A 10 0.24 13.60 -3.93
CA GLU A 10 -1.00 13.18 -4.61
C GLU A 10 -1.42 11.76 -4.18
N VAL A 11 -0.45 10.85 -4.03
CA VAL A 11 -0.70 9.49 -3.51
C VAL A 11 -1.08 9.57 -2.03
N GLN A 12 -0.40 10.39 -1.24
CA GLN A 12 -0.77 10.59 0.16
C GLN A 12 -2.20 11.09 0.32
N ALA A 13 -2.65 12.01 -0.55
CA ALA A 13 -4.03 12.49 -0.55
C ALA A 13 -5.02 11.36 -0.88
N LEU A 14 -4.71 10.52 -1.87
CA LEU A 14 -5.50 9.35 -2.21
C LEU A 14 -5.60 8.37 -1.03
N LEU A 15 -4.47 8.10 -0.38
CA LEU A 15 -4.41 7.21 0.78
C LEU A 15 -5.27 7.70 1.94
N ARG A 16 -5.26 9.01 2.23
CA ARG A 16 -6.14 9.59 3.27
C ARG A 16 -7.61 9.34 2.99
N VAL A 17 -8.03 9.50 1.74
CA VAL A 17 -9.42 9.24 1.34
C VAL A 17 -9.78 7.77 1.56
N LEU A 18 -8.97 6.86 1.03
CA LEU A 18 -9.26 5.42 1.06
C LEU A 18 -9.09 4.79 2.45
N ALA A 19 -8.21 5.35 3.28
CA ALA A 19 -7.95 4.82 4.64
C ALA A 19 -9.03 5.17 5.66
N THR A 20 -9.90 6.13 5.34
CA THR A 20 -10.87 6.68 6.32
C THR A 20 -11.65 5.59 7.03
N GLY A 21 -11.47 5.50 8.35
CA GLY A 21 -12.18 4.57 9.23
C GLY A 21 -11.81 3.09 9.07
N ARG A 22 -10.73 2.78 8.33
CA ARG A 22 -10.32 1.40 8.04
C ARG A 22 -9.11 0.98 8.85
N ASP A 23 -8.98 -0.33 9.03
CA ASP A 23 -7.72 -0.96 9.43
C ASP A 23 -6.88 -1.17 8.19
N VAL A 24 -5.65 -0.69 8.22
CA VAL A 24 -4.78 -0.57 7.05
C VAL A 24 -3.48 -1.33 7.27
N ALA A 25 -3.03 -2.02 6.23
CA ALA A 25 -1.66 -2.55 6.13
C ALA A 25 -0.90 -1.82 5.03
N GLU A 26 0.32 -1.40 5.33
CA GLU A 26 1.27 -0.88 4.35
C GLU A 26 2.45 -1.84 4.21
N LEU A 27 2.73 -2.24 2.98
CA LEU A 27 3.85 -3.12 2.62
C LEU A 27 4.97 -2.28 2.02
N GLY A 28 6.01 -2.04 2.80
CA GLY A 28 7.09 -1.13 2.45
C GLY A 28 6.90 0.25 3.09
N THR A 29 7.37 0.40 4.31
CA THR A 29 7.24 1.66 5.08
C THR A 29 8.13 2.77 4.55
N ALA A 30 9.27 2.41 3.96
CA ALA A 30 10.33 3.34 3.63
C ALA A 30 10.68 4.24 4.83
N PHE A 31 10.53 5.54 4.70
CA PHE A 31 10.81 6.51 5.77
C PHE A 31 9.58 6.96 6.55
N GLY A 32 8.40 6.39 6.25
CA GLY A 32 7.20 6.57 7.05
C GLY A 32 6.20 7.62 6.56
N GLU A 33 6.44 8.30 5.43
CA GLU A 33 5.51 9.32 4.92
C GLU A 33 4.14 8.75 4.55
N GLY A 34 4.13 7.57 3.90
CA GLY A 34 2.88 6.89 3.56
C GLY A 34 2.08 6.48 4.80
N ALA A 35 2.76 5.86 5.77
CA ALA A 35 2.13 5.46 7.02
C ALA A 35 1.58 6.66 7.80
N ALA A 36 2.30 7.78 7.83
CA ALA A 36 1.84 9.00 8.49
C ALA A 36 0.58 9.56 7.81
N ALA A 37 0.54 9.57 6.48
CA ALA A 37 -0.64 10.00 5.73
C ALA A 37 -1.84 9.08 5.98
N LEU A 38 -1.65 7.77 5.95
CA LEU A 38 -2.68 6.79 6.27
C LEU A 38 -3.25 6.99 7.68
N ALA A 39 -2.37 7.25 8.65
CA ALA A 39 -2.74 7.39 10.06
C ALA A 39 -3.67 8.58 10.33
N GLU A 40 -3.66 9.61 9.47
CA GLU A 40 -4.52 10.78 9.66
C GLU A 40 -6.02 10.45 9.62
N THR A 41 -6.41 9.42 8.89
CA THR A 41 -7.81 9.06 8.67
C THR A 41 -8.15 7.61 9.01
N ALA A 42 -7.16 6.74 9.06
CA ALA A 42 -7.34 5.32 9.38
C ALA A 42 -7.73 5.10 10.85
N ARG A 43 -8.46 4.01 11.10
CA ARG A 43 -8.66 3.51 12.46
C ARG A 43 -7.36 2.96 13.03
N SER A 44 -6.63 2.18 12.25
CA SER A 44 -5.32 1.64 12.61
C SER A 44 -4.46 1.45 11.37
N VAL A 45 -3.16 1.55 11.54
CA VAL A 45 -2.17 1.27 10.50
C VAL A 45 -1.11 0.32 11.04
N VAL A 46 -0.87 -0.78 10.36
CA VAL A 46 0.34 -1.57 10.53
C VAL A 46 1.19 -1.42 9.27
N THR A 47 2.45 -1.07 9.45
CA THR A 47 3.39 -0.86 8.35
C THR A 47 4.63 -1.72 8.56
N VAL A 48 5.15 -2.30 7.47
CA VAL A 48 6.25 -3.27 7.53
C VAL A 48 7.36 -2.86 6.56
N GLU A 49 8.59 -2.78 7.07
CA GLU A 49 9.78 -2.46 6.28
C GLU A 49 10.83 -3.57 6.38
N LEU A 50 11.27 -4.05 5.23
CA LEU A 50 12.24 -5.12 5.15
C LEU A 50 13.65 -4.69 5.56
N ASP A 51 14.06 -3.48 5.16
CA ASP A 51 15.38 -2.94 5.48
C ASP A 51 15.42 -2.48 6.94
N PRO A 52 16.28 -3.07 7.79
CA PRO A 52 16.30 -2.73 9.21
C PRO A 52 16.71 -1.30 9.51
N GLY A 53 17.54 -0.69 8.67
CA GLY A 53 17.93 0.72 8.82
C GLY A 53 16.78 1.67 8.57
N ARG A 54 16.05 1.47 7.46
CA ARG A 54 14.85 2.24 7.15
C ARG A 54 13.73 2.00 8.16
N ALA A 55 13.56 0.75 8.60
CA ALA A 55 12.58 0.41 9.63
C ALA A 55 12.83 1.18 10.94
N ALA A 56 14.07 1.30 11.36
CA ALA A 56 14.42 2.05 12.57
C ALA A 56 14.12 3.56 12.43
N ILE A 57 14.43 4.14 11.28
CA ILE A 57 14.12 5.56 10.99
C ILE A 57 12.61 5.78 10.99
N ALA A 58 11.88 4.93 10.29
CA ALA A 58 10.42 5.02 10.21
C ALA A 58 9.78 4.84 11.59
N ALA A 59 10.20 3.86 12.38
CA ALA A 59 9.70 3.64 13.72
C ALA A 59 9.88 4.87 14.62
N ALA A 60 11.04 5.52 14.55
CA ALA A 60 11.29 6.75 15.29
C ALA A 60 10.36 7.90 14.87
N ARG A 61 10.12 8.06 13.56
CA ARG A 61 9.23 9.09 13.03
C ARG A 61 7.76 8.85 13.39
N LEU A 62 7.34 7.59 13.45
CA LEU A 62 5.96 7.21 13.67
C LEU A 62 5.61 6.99 15.14
N ALA A 63 6.59 7.04 16.04
CA ALA A 63 6.44 6.70 17.46
C ALA A 63 5.38 7.55 18.20
N GLY A 64 5.12 8.79 17.75
CA GLY A 64 4.11 9.66 18.33
C GLY A 64 2.68 9.40 17.85
N LEU A 65 2.48 8.49 16.90
CA LEU A 65 1.17 8.19 16.31
C LEU A 65 0.57 6.96 17.00
N ALA A 66 -0.44 7.17 17.82
CA ALA A 66 -1.03 6.13 18.67
C ALA A 66 -1.71 4.99 17.88
N ASN A 67 -2.12 5.27 16.64
CA ASN A 67 -2.81 4.30 15.77
C ASN A 67 -1.87 3.63 14.75
N VAL A 68 -0.55 3.76 14.89
CA VAL A 68 0.45 3.16 13.98
C VAL A 68 1.30 2.15 14.72
N GLU A 69 1.44 0.96 14.14
CA GLU A 69 2.41 -0.04 14.54
C GLU A 69 3.42 -0.23 13.38
N ALA A 70 4.69 0.08 13.64
CA ALA A 70 5.76 -0.06 12.67
C ALA A 70 6.57 -1.32 12.97
N LEU A 71 6.65 -2.23 12.00
CA LEU A 71 7.33 -3.52 12.12
C LEU A 71 8.50 -3.61 11.15
N ALA A 72 9.56 -4.32 11.57
CA ALA A 72 10.71 -4.64 10.71
C ALA A 72 10.63 -6.10 10.28
N GLY A 73 10.97 -6.39 9.03
CA GLY A 73 11.07 -7.73 8.50
C GLY A 73 10.26 -7.96 7.23
N ASP A 74 10.11 -9.24 6.88
CA ASP A 74 9.29 -9.66 5.76
C ASP A 74 7.80 -9.52 6.13
N TRP A 75 7.02 -8.83 5.31
CA TRP A 75 5.61 -8.56 5.58
C TRP A 75 4.75 -9.84 5.67
N ARG A 76 5.09 -10.89 4.91
CA ARG A 76 4.36 -12.16 4.98
C ARG A 76 4.46 -12.79 6.37
N ALA A 77 5.65 -12.72 6.95
CA ALA A 77 5.87 -13.23 8.31
C ALA A 77 5.26 -12.29 9.37
N ALA A 78 5.49 -10.98 9.22
CA ALA A 78 5.03 -9.98 10.18
C ALA A 78 3.50 -9.87 10.25
N LEU A 79 2.80 -10.05 9.13
CA LEU A 79 1.34 -9.94 9.05
C LEU A 79 0.60 -11.28 9.17
N ARG A 80 1.32 -12.37 9.43
CA ARG A 80 0.68 -13.69 9.59
C ARG A 80 -0.33 -13.66 10.74
N GLY A 81 -1.58 -14.02 10.42
CA GLY A 81 -2.67 -14.03 11.39
C GLY A 81 -3.23 -12.66 11.74
N ARG A 82 -2.80 -11.61 11.03
CA ARG A 82 -3.34 -10.26 11.16
C ARG A 82 -4.33 -9.97 10.04
N GLY A 83 -5.21 -9.00 10.28
CA GLY A 83 -6.25 -8.65 9.32
C GLY A 83 -7.55 -9.45 9.56
N PRO A 84 -8.47 -9.49 8.59
CA PRO A 84 -8.33 -8.85 7.27
C PRO A 84 -8.35 -7.32 7.36
N PHE A 85 -7.79 -6.68 6.31
CA PHE A 85 -7.66 -5.22 6.24
C PHE A 85 -8.64 -4.61 5.25
N GLY A 86 -9.13 -3.41 5.55
CA GLY A 86 -9.97 -2.62 4.66
C GLY A 86 -9.19 -1.88 3.58
N LEU A 87 -7.88 -1.74 3.76
CA LEU A 87 -6.96 -1.19 2.77
C LEU A 87 -5.59 -1.85 2.92
N VAL A 88 -5.01 -2.26 1.80
CA VAL A 88 -3.60 -2.63 1.70
C VAL A 88 -2.93 -1.70 0.70
N PHE A 89 -1.90 -1.00 1.15
CA PHE A 89 -1.04 -0.19 0.31
C PHE A 89 0.24 -0.99 0.01
N ALA A 90 0.38 -1.46 -1.22
CA ALA A 90 1.51 -2.26 -1.69
C ALA A 90 2.55 -1.37 -2.36
N ASP A 91 3.35 -0.65 -1.57
CA ASP A 91 4.37 0.27 -2.06
C ASP A 91 5.66 -0.45 -2.45
N GLY A 92 6.01 -1.51 -1.79
CA GLY A 92 7.27 -2.22 -2.04
C GLY A 92 7.16 -3.72 -2.14
N GLY A 93 8.31 -4.34 -2.42
CA GLY A 93 8.59 -5.69 -2.00
C GLY A 93 7.96 -6.86 -2.72
N GLY A 94 7.81 -6.80 -4.01
CA GLY A 94 7.44 -8.00 -4.77
C GLY A 94 5.94 -8.15 -5.02
N TYR A 95 5.62 -9.08 -5.88
CA TYR A 95 4.29 -9.20 -6.48
C TYR A 95 3.63 -10.52 -6.10
N ALA A 96 3.67 -10.88 -4.82
CA ALA A 96 2.95 -12.02 -4.29
C ALA A 96 1.47 -11.67 -4.13
N TRP A 97 0.80 -11.45 -5.26
CA TRP A 97 -0.57 -10.94 -5.29
C TRP A 97 -1.56 -11.82 -4.53
N GLU A 98 -1.42 -13.15 -4.60
CA GLU A 98 -2.28 -14.05 -3.85
C GLU A 98 -2.16 -13.86 -2.34
N ASP A 99 -0.94 -13.67 -1.85
CA ASP A 99 -0.72 -13.40 -0.42
C ASP A 99 -1.23 -12.02 -0.03
N ILE A 100 -1.11 -11.04 -0.93
CA ILE A 100 -1.64 -9.69 -0.71
C ILE A 100 -3.17 -9.71 -0.68
N LEU A 101 -3.82 -10.37 -1.64
CA LEU A 101 -5.28 -10.48 -1.66
C LEU A 101 -5.82 -11.20 -0.41
N ALA A 102 -5.08 -12.16 0.13
CA ALA A 102 -5.46 -12.85 1.36
C ALA A 102 -5.49 -11.92 2.59
N LEU A 103 -4.85 -10.76 2.52
CA LEU A 103 -4.90 -9.74 3.60
C LEU A 103 -6.17 -8.89 3.57
N LEU A 104 -6.89 -8.85 2.43
CA LEU A 104 -8.02 -7.96 2.24
C LEU A 104 -9.33 -8.57 2.72
N GLU A 105 -10.15 -7.76 3.35
CA GLU A 105 -11.56 -8.09 3.56
C GLU A 105 -12.36 -7.91 2.27
N PRO A 106 -13.53 -8.57 2.11
CA PRO A 106 -14.44 -8.25 1.02
C PRO A 106 -14.82 -6.77 1.03
N GLY A 107 -14.72 -6.11 -0.14
CA GLY A 107 -14.87 -4.66 -0.24
C GLY A 107 -13.64 -3.84 0.15
N GLY A 108 -12.55 -4.51 0.55
CA GLY A 108 -11.29 -3.85 0.87
C GLY A 108 -10.57 -3.34 -0.37
N PHE A 109 -9.82 -2.25 -0.20
CA PHE A 109 -9.04 -1.62 -1.28
C PHE A 109 -7.61 -2.12 -1.30
N LEU A 110 -7.08 -2.27 -2.50
CA LEU A 110 -5.66 -2.44 -2.77
C LEU A 110 -5.18 -1.25 -3.60
N VAL A 111 -4.11 -0.60 -3.15
CA VAL A 111 -3.46 0.47 -3.91
C VAL A 111 -2.04 0.05 -4.27
N LYS A 112 -1.71 0.17 -5.55
CA LYS A 112 -0.35 0.03 -6.08
C LYS A 112 0.01 1.31 -6.81
N ASP A 113 0.99 2.03 -6.31
CA ASP A 113 1.48 3.27 -6.93
C ASP A 113 2.79 3.09 -7.69
N ASP A 114 3.40 4.20 -8.06
CA ASP A 114 4.70 4.27 -8.74
C ASP A 114 4.71 3.57 -10.11
N LEU A 115 3.61 3.70 -10.84
CA LEU A 115 3.49 3.17 -12.19
C LEU A 115 3.75 4.25 -13.23
N THR A 116 4.38 3.85 -14.34
CA THR A 116 4.55 4.73 -15.51
C THR A 116 3.28 4.72 -16.35
N PRO A 117 2.63 5.86 -16.57
CA PRO A 117 1.41 5.93 -17.40
C PRO A 117 1.64 5.54 -18.84
N GLY A 118 0.56 5.13 -19.53
CA GLY A 118 0.55 4.89 -20.96
C GLY A 118 1.18 3.57 -21.41
N ARG A 119 1.55 2.70 -20.48
CA ARG A 119 2.01 1.36 -20.83
C ARG A 119 0.84 0.43 -21.12
N PRO A 120 0.98 -0.48 -22.10
CA PRO A 120 -0.05 -1.48 -22.37
C PRO A 120 -0.20 -2.44 -21.18
N VAL A 121 -1.39 -2.97 -20.99
CA VAL A 121 -1.66 -3.99 -19.97
C VAL A 121 -0.95 -5.29 -20.32
N ALA A 122 -1.02 -5.70 -21.58
CA ALA A 122 -0.35 -6.92 -22.05
C ALA A 122 1.17 -6.83 -21.89
N GLY A 123 1.76 -7.81 -21.25
CA GLY A 123 3.20 -7.87 -20.97
C GLY A 123 3.64 -7.13 -19.71
N ASP A 124 2.73 -6.47 -19.00
CA ASP A 124 2.99 -5.86 -17.71
C ASP A 124 2.36 -6.70 -16.60
N PRO A 125 3.15 -7.48 -15.83
CA PRO A 125 2.60 -8.41 -14.85
C PRO A 125 1.74 -7.75 -13.77
N VAL A 126 2.06 -6.54 -13.37
CA VAL A 126 1.29 -5.79 -12.37
C VAL A 126 -0.09 -5.44 -12.92
N ARG A 127 -0.10 -4.84 -14.11
CA ARG A 127 -1.35 -4.44 -14.78
C ARG A 127 -2.19 -5.64 -15.18
N GLU A 128 -1.56 -6.70 -15.70
CA GLU A 128 -2.26 -7.91 -16.07
C GLU A 128 -3.00 -8.52 -14.87
N PHE A 129 -2.34 -8.61 -13.73
CA PHE A 129 -2.98 -9.14 -12.54
C PHE A 129 -4.07 -8.19 -12.03
N LEU A 130 -3.71 -6.97 -11.70
CA LEU A 130 -4.62 -6.06 -10.98
C LEU A 130 -5.82 -5.60 -11.81
N LEU A 131 -5.64 -5.42 -13.13
CA LEU A 131 -6.72 -4.93 -14.01
C LEU A 131 -7.55 -6.05 -14.64
N ARG A 132 -7.12 -7.31 -14.56
CA ARG A 132 -7.79 -8.44 -15.22
C ARG A 132 -8.27 -9.54 -14.29
N ASP A 133 -7.84 -9.54 -13.02
CA ASP A 133 -8.27 -10.58 -12.09
C ASP A 133 -9.77 -10.45 -11.81
N PRO A 134 -10.56 -11.54 -11.97
CA PRO A 134 -12.03 -11.47 -11.82
C PRO A 134 -12.49 -11.18 -10.39
N ARG A 135 -11.63 -11.31 -9.40
CA ARG A 135 -11.94 -10.99 -8.01
C ARG A 135 -11.85 -9.49 -7.71
N LEU A 136 -11.28 -8.70 -8.62
CA LEU A 136 -11.02 -7.29 -8.42
C LEU A 136 -11.84 -6.43 -9.38
N ALA A 137 -12.37 -5.33 -8.87
CA ALA A 137 -12.76 -4.19 -9.69
C ALA A 137 -11.66 -3.16 -9.57
N ALA A 138 -11.02 -2.78 -10.67
CA ALA A 138 -9.81 -1.99 -10.62
C ALA A 138 -9.76 -0.91 -11.71
N VAL A 139 -9.05 0.18 -11.42
CA VAL A 139 -8.81 1.28 -12.34
C VAL A 139 -7.39 1.80 -12.16
N GLU A 140 -6.73 2.13 -13.27
CA GLU A 140 -5.49 2.89 -13.25
C GLU A 140 -5.83 4.37 -13.37
N ILE A 141 -5.29 5.17 -12.47
CA ILE A 141 -5.49 6.61 -12.42
C ILE A 141 -4.16 7.36 -12.53
N LEU A 142 -4.16 8.51 -13.18
CA LEU A 142 -3.02 9.42 -13.14
C LEU A 142 -2.95 10.09 -11.77
N THR A 143 -1.82 9.98 -11.11
CA THR A 143 -1.53 10.72 -9.88
C THR A 143 -0.82 12.02 -10.17
N THR A 144 0.03 12.01 -11.20
CA THR A 144 0.63 13.19 -11.84
C THR A 144 0.64 12.95 -13.36
N PRO A 145 1.02 13.95 -14.19
CA PRO A 145 1.21 13.69 -15.62
C PRO A 145 2.23 12.60 -15.96
N ARG A 146 3.09 12.23 -15.00
CA ARG A 146 4.18 11.27 -15.20
C ARG A 146 4.10 10.03 -14.32
N SER A 147 3.08 9.93 -13.49
CA SER A 147 2.91 8.79 -12.58
C SER A 147 1.46 8.35 -12.50
N ALA A 148 1.27 7.08 -12.24
CA ALA A 148 -0.04 6.46 -12.11
C ALA A 148 -0.08 5.53 -10.91
N ALA A 149 -1.30 5.25 -10.45
CA ALA A 149 -1.58 4.23 -9.46
C ALA A 149 -2.75 3.37 -9.90
N ILE A 150 -2.78 2.13 -9.46
CA ILE A 150 -3.95 1.27 -9.59
C ILE A 150 -4.66 1.20 -8.25
N VAL A 151 -5.96 1.47 -8.28
CA VAL A 151 -6.86 1.27 -7.15
C VAL A 151 -7.77 0.10 -7.49
N ALA A 152 -7.75 -0.91 -6.65
CA ALA A 152 -8.56 -2.11 -6.82
C ALA A 152 -9.42 -2.37 -5.59
N VAL A 153 -10.59 -2.97 -5.79
CA VAL A 153 -11.49 -3.39 -4.71
C VAL A 153 -11.72 -4.89 -4.83
N MET A 154 -11.59 -5.59 -3.71
CA MET A 154 -11.98 -6.99 -3.60
C MET A 154 -13.51 -7.10 -3.67
N THR A 155 -14.04 -7.73 -4.74
CA THR A 155 -15.49 -7.77 -4.97
C THR A 155 -16.22 -8.92 -4.25
N SER A 156 -15.48 -9.90 -3.78
CA SER A 156 -16.07 -11.04 -3.07
C SER A 156 -15.07 -11.73 -2.16
#